data_eb97cce732ce609da00eda0f090f35fc
#
_entry.id   eb97cce732ce609da00eda0f090f35fc
#
_cell.length_a   1.000
_cell.length_b   1.000
_cell.length_c   1.000
_cell.angle_alpha   90.00
_cell.angle_beta   90.00
_cell.angle_gamma   90.00
#
_symmetry.space_group_name_H-M   'P 1'
#
loop_
_entity.id
_entity.type
_entity.pdbx_description
1 polymer ?
#
loop_
_entity_poly.entity_id
_entity_poly.type
_entity_poly.pdbx_seq_one_letter_code
_entity_poly.pdbx_strand_id
1 'polypeptide(L)'
;MATDDLMSRALAALDEVDGPMSVEVIHRLVDVGAATDPMTITEVADLLDMSPHTLRYYERIGLVEVARDASGHRSYDAAAVRRLVFLTRMRLSGMAMRDLQHYMRLADEGDDTVPERLDLLLEHRDTIRRQLKELTLSLAATEYKIATYGGHTSPTSTEKS
;
A
#
# COMPACT_ATOMS: atom_id res chain seq x y z
N MET A 1 13.12 -8.50 -5.04
CA MET A 1 13.85 -7.48 -5.83
C MET A 1 12.93 -6.48 -6.54
N ALA A 2 11.86 -6.85 -7.20
CA ALA A 2 10.95 -5.90 -7.85
C ALA A 2 10.07 -5.09 -6.86
N THR A 3 9.70 -5.66 -5.73
CA THR A 3 8.86 -5.03 -4.69
C THR A 3 9.59 -3.95 -3.91
N ASP A 4 10.88 -4.19 -3.66
CA ASP A 4 11.79 -3.22 -3.03
C ASP A 4 11.93 -1.98 -3.94
N ASP A 5 11.93 -2.19 -5.25
CA ASP A 5 12.03 -1.13 -6.25
C ASP A 5 10.76 -0.25 -6.29
N LEU A 6 9.55 -0.82 -6.26
CA LEU A 6 8.30 -0.06 -6.25
C LEU A 6 8.11 0.74 -4.96
N MET A 7 8.38 0.12 -3.81
CA MET A 7 8.31 0.81 -2.52
C MET A 7 9.41 1.87 -2.40
N SER A 8 10.64 1.54 -2.81
CA SER A 8 11.76 2.48 -2.82
C SER A 8 11.51 3.66 -3.76
N ARG A 9 10.93 3.43 -4.94
CA ARG A 9 10.54 4.49 -5.88
C ARG A 9 9.37 5.32 -5.34
N ALA A 10 8.41 4.69 -4.67
CA ALA A 10 7.32 5.38 -4.00
C ALA A 10 7.84 6.26 -2.84
N LEU A 11 8.77 5.74 -2.03
CA LEU A 11 9.40 6.49 -0.93
C LEU A 11 10.31 7.60 -1.45
N ALA A 12 11.09 7.35 -2.49
CA ALA A 12 11.93 8.37 -3.13
C ALA A 12 11.09 9.51 -3.76
N ALA A 13 9.94 9.18 -4.34
CA ALA A 13 8.98 10.17 -4.82
C ALA A 13 8.33 10.97 -3.68
N LEU A 14 8.25 10.41 -2.47
CA LEU A 14 7.80 11.11 -1.26
C LEU A 14 8.85 12.10 -0.74
N ASP A 15 10.13 11.73 -0.80
CA ASP A 15 11.24 12.58 -0.35
C ASP A 15 11.44 13.81 -1.27
N GLU A 16 11.01 13.72 -2.54
CA GLU A 16 11.05 14.83 -3.49
C GLU A 16 9.87 15.80 -3.40
N VAL A 17 8.83 15.44 -2.61
CA VAL A 17 7.60 16.24 -2.49
C VAL A 17 7.57 16.97 -1.15
N ASP A 18 8.06 18.18 -1.14
CA ASP A 18 7.91 19.12 -0.03
C ASP A 18 6.49 19.72 -0.06
N GLY A 19 5.50 18.92 0.37
CA GLY A 19 4.11 19.36 0.39
C GLY A 19 3.07 18.22 0.40
N PRO A 20 1.76 18.55 0.44
CA PRO A 20 0.73 17.54 0.32
C PRO A 20 0.81 16.85 -1.04
N MET A 21 0.86 15.52 -1.01
CA MET A 21 0.97 14.69 -2.21
C MET A 21 -0.14 15.03 -3.21
N SER A 22 0.24 15.47 -4.41
CA SER A 22 -0.73 15.76 -5.45
C SER A 22 -1.38 14.47 -5.99
N VAL A 23 -2.61 14.60 -6.47
CA VAL A 23 -3.34 13.49 -7.08
C VAL A 23 -2.55 12.88 -8.26
N GLU A 24 -1.78 13.72 -8.99
CA GLU A 24 -0.91 13.28 -10.08
C GLU A 24 0.21 12.36 -9.63
N VAL A 25 0.82 12.63 -8.48
CA VAL A 25 1.88 11.77 -7.91
C VAL A 25 1.26 10.42 -7.53
N ILE A 26 0.07 10.43 -6.91
CA ILE A 26 -0.64 9.20 -6.57
C ILE A 26 -1.00 8.41 -7.84
N HIS A 27 -1.49 9.07 -8.89
CA HIS A 27 -1.77 8.42 -10.16
C HIS A 27 -0.51 7.77 -10.77
N ARG A 28 0.65 8.42 -10.70
CA ARG A 28 1.92 7.81 -11.14
C ARG A 28 2.37 6.63 -10.27
N LEU A 29 2.09 6.68 -8.96
CA LEU A 29 2.41 5.58 -8.03
C LEU A 29 1.45 4.40 -8.18
N VAL A 30 0.19 4.67 -8.54
CA VAL A 30 -0.84 3.66 -8.80
C VAL A 30 -0.83 3.23 -10.27
N ASP A 31 -0.43 4.11 -11.16
CA ASP A 31 -0.14 3.79 -12.55
C ASP A 31 1.19 3.01 -12.61
N VAL A 32 1.11 1.76 -12.17
CA VAL A 32 2.15 0.77 -12.40
C VAL A 32 2.26 0.65 -13.92
N GLY A 33 3.07 1.53 -14.50
CA GLY A 33 3.24 1.86 -15.90
C GLY A 33 2.39 0.98 -16.81
N ALA A 34 1.71 1.52 -17.77
CA ALA A 34 0.84 0.76 -18.67
C ALA A 34 1.56 -0.50 -19.18
N ALA A 35 1.62 -1.52 -18.32
CA ALA A 35 1.95 -2.86 -18.76
C ALA A 35 0.79 -3.24 -19.68
N THR A 36 1.03 -3.07 -20.96
CA THR A 36 0.06 -3.39 -21.99
C THR A 36 -0.19 -4.89 -22.07
N ASP A 37 0.73 -5.70 -21.51
CA ASP A 37 0.67 -7.14 -21.55
C ASP A 37 0.13 -7.72 -20.23
N PRO A 38 -0.78 -8.70 -20.30
CA PRO A 38 -1.26 -9.41 -19.13
C PRO A 38 -0.12 -10.09 -18.35
N MET A 39 -0.22 -10.09 -17.03
CA MET A 39 0.76 -10.69 -16.12
C MET A 39 0.31 -12.06 -15.64
N THR A 40 1.27 -12.94 -15.40
CA THR A 40 1.06 -14.22 -14.71
C THR A 40 0.85 -14.02 -13.22
N ILE A 41 0.30 -15.04 -12.54
CA ILE A 41 0.14 -15.00 -11.07
C ILE A 41 1.49 -14.84 -10.35
N THR A 42 2.56 -15.43 -10.87
CA THR A 42 3.90 -15.30 -10.28
C THR A 42 4.42 -13.87 -10.39
N GLU A 43 4.27 -13.24 -11.55
CA GLU A 43 4.67 -11.85 -11.77
C GLU A 43 3.89 -10.88 -10.87
N VAL A 44 2.58 -11.08 -10.72
CA VAL A 44 1.76 -10.27 -9.83
C VAL A 44 2.10 -10.49 -8.35
N ALA A 45 2.34 -11.74 -7.96
CA ALA A 45 2.77 -12.10 -6.62
C ALA A 45 4.08 -11.40 -6.24
N ASP A 46 5.06 -11.41 -7.13
CA ASP A 46 6.34 -10.72 -6.96
C ASP A 46 6.16 -9.20 -6.93
N LEU A 47 5.34 -8.65 -7.82
CA LEU A 47 5.08 -7.21 -7.90
C LEU A 47 4.46 -6.65 -6.61
N LEU A 48 3.52 -7.38 -6.01
CA LEU A 48 2.73 -6.91 -4.87
C LEU A 48 3.23 -7.44 -3.53
N ASP A 49 4.30 -8.23 -3.51
CA ASP A 49 4.79 -8.94 -2.32
C ASP A 49 3.68 -9.78 -1.66
N MET A 50 2.94 -10.49 -2.48
CA MET A 50 1.83 -11.35 -2.07
C MET A 50 2.09 -12.80 -2.44
N SER A 51 1.55 -13.73 -1.64
CA SER A 51 1.60 -15.13 -2.04
C SER A 51 0.59 -15.41 -3.17
N PRO A 52 0.90 -16.32 -4.10
CA PRO A 52 -0.08 -16.81 -5.07
C PRO A 52 -1.35 -17.36 -4.42
N HIS A 53 -1.24 -17.91 -3.21
CA HIS A 53 -2.38 -18.36 -2.42
C HIS A 53 -3.34 -17.21 -2.07
N THR A 54 -2.81 -16.07 -1.64
CA THR A 54 -3.60 -14.87 -1.32
C THR A 54 -4.28 -14.32 -2.59
N LEU A 55 -3.59 -14.30 -3.72
CA LEU A 55 -4.17 -13.87 -4.99
C LEU A 55 -5.34 -14.78 -5.43
N ARG A 56 -5.20 -16.10 -5.30
CA ARG A 56 -6.30 -17.04 -5.57
C ARG A 56 -7.46 -16.87 -4.59
N TYR A 57 -7.17 -16.56 -3.34
CA TYR A 57 -8.18 -16.25 -2.34
C TYR A 57 -8.98 -15.00 -2.72
N TYR A 58 -8.31 -13.92 -3.12
CA TYR A 58 -8.97 -12.68 -3.54
C TYR A 58 -9.86 -12.89 -4.77
N GLU A 59 -9.42 -13.66 -5.74
CA GLU A 59 -10.26 -14.08 -6.87
C GLU A 59 -11.50 -14.85 -6.39
N ARG A 60 -11.31 -15.84 -5.52
CA ARG A 60 -12.39 -16.69 -5.02
C ARG A 60 -13.47 -15.93 -4.25
N ILE A 61 -13.09 -14.92 -3.48
CA ILE A 61 -14.05 -14.10 -2.72
C ILE A 61 -14.57 -12.90 -3.51
N GLY A 62 -14.26 -12.79 -4.79
CA GLY A 62 -14.81 -11.78 -5.68
C GLY A 62 -14.17 -10.39 -5.57
N LEU A 63 -13.01 -10.25 -4.96
CA LEU A 63 -12.30 -8.96 -4.88
C LEU A 63 -11.69 -8.55 -6.22
N VAL A 64 -11.30 -9.50 -7.03
CA VAL A 64 -10.71 -9.27 -8.35
C VAL A 64 -11.20 -10.31 -9.34
N GLU A 65 -11.45 -9.88 -10.56
CA GLU A 65 -11.79 -10.74 -11.69
C GLU A 65 -10.52 -11.06 -12.48
N VAL A 66 -10.26 -12.34 -12.72
CA VAL A 66 -9.04 -12.82 -13.36
C VAL A 66 -9.41 -13.65 -14.58
N ALA A 67 -8.92 -13.23 -15.75
CA ALA A 67 -9.07 -13.97 -16.98
C ALA A 67 -8.21 -15.23 -17.02
N ARG A 68 -8.41 -16.06 -18.04
CA ARG A 68 -7.58 -17.22 -18.35
C ARG A 68 -6.94 -17.02 -19.72
N ASP A 69 -5.68 -17.39 -19.85
CA ASP A 69 -5.00 -17.45 -21.15
C ASP A 69 -5.45 -18.68 -21.97
N ALA A 70 -4.90 -18.81 -23.17
CA ALA A 70 -5.22 -19.92 -24.08
C ALA A 70 -4.88 -21.31 -23.49
N SER A 71 -3.95 -21.36 -22.51
CA SER A 71 -3.54 -22.59 -21.81
C SER A 71 -4.32 -22.83 -20.52
N GLY A 72 -5.28 -21.95 -20.16
CA GLY A 72 -6.09 -22.06 -18.96
C GLY A 72 -5.43 -21.49 -17.70
N HIS A 73 -4.27 -20.86 -17.80
CA HIS A 73 -3.60 -20.22 -16.68
C HIS A 73 -4.20 -18.84 -16.38
N ARG A 74 -4.10 -18.41 -15.11
CA ARG A 74 -4.52 -17.07 -14.69
C ARG A 74 -3.77 -16.00 -15.44
N SER A 75 -4.51 -15.03 -15.96
CA SER A 75 -3.98 -13.90 -16.71
C SER A 75 -4.55 -12.60 -16.13
N TYR A 76 -3.68 -11.78 -15.57
CA TYR A 76 -4.03 -10.54 -14.90
C TYR A 76 -3.82 -9.38 -15.87
N ASP A 77 -4.90 -8.78 -16.34
CA ASP A 77 -4.84 -7.58 -17.17
C ASP A 77 -4.49 -6.33 -16.34
N ALA A 78 -4.28 -5.21 -17.02
CA ALA A 78 -3.93 -3.96 -16.35
C ALA A 78 -5.01 -3.50 -15.35
N ALA A 79 -6.28 -3.75 -15.62
CA ALA A 79 -7.36 -3.41 -14.69
C ALA A 79 -7.32 -4.28 -13.43
N ALA A 80 -7.07 -5.58 -13.56
CA ALA A 80 -6.91 -6.49 -12.43
C ALA A 80 -5.70 -6.11 -11.57
N VAL A 81 -4.57 -5.77 -12.20
CA VAL A 81 -3.36 -5.33 -11.47
C VAL A 81 -3.60 -4.02 -10.72
N ARG A 82 -4.19 -3.01 -11.35
CA ARG A 82 -4.54 -1.74 -10.66
C ARG A 82 -5.47 -1.97 -9.48
N ARG A 83 -6.48 -2.82 -9.64
CA ARG A 83 -7.41 -3.19 -8.57
C ARG A 83 -6.70 -3.86 -7.39
N LEU A 84 -5.78 -4.77 -7.66
CA LEU A 84 -4.96 -5.45 -6.64
C LEU A 84 -4.01 -4.48 -5.94
N VAL A 85 -3.39 -3.54 -6.64
CA VAL A 85 -2.56 -2.48 -6.04
C VAL A 85 -3.38 -1.68 -5.03
N PHE A 86 -4.57 -1.24 -5.40
CA PHE A 86 -5.48 -0.52 -4.52
C PHE A 86 -5.87 -1.36 -3.28
N LEU A 87 -6.32 -2.59 -3.49
CA LEU A 87 -6.69 -3.51 -2.41
C LEU A 87 -5.55 -3.74 -1.41
N THR A 88 -4.34 -3.96 -1.93
CA THR A 88 -3.15 -4.16 -1.10
C THR A 88 -2.85 -2.93 -0.25
N ARG A 89 -2.94 -1.72 -0.82
CA ARG A 89 -2.75 -0.46 -0.09
C ARG A 89 -3.79 -0.28 1.02
N MET A 90 -5.04 -0.52 0.73
CA MET A 90 -6.12 -0.41 1.72
C MET A 90 -5.94 -1.43 2.86
N ARG A 91 -5.55 -2.66 2.54
CA ARG A 91 -5.26 -3.68 3.55
C ARG A 91 -4.07 -3.32 4.43
N LEU A 92 -2.97 -2.88 3.83
CA LEU A 92 -1.76 -2.48 4.57
C LEU A 92 -2.01 -1.29 5.50
N SER A 93 -2.90 -0.39 5.13
CA SER A 93 -3.30 0.74 5.98
C SER A 93 -4.41 0.41 6.98
N GLY A 94 -4.85 -0.85 7.06
CA GLY A 94 -5.73 -1.36 8.09
C GLY A 94 -7.22 -1.36 7.75
N MET A 95 -7.62 -1.19 6.47
CA MET A 95 -9.01 -1.38 6.08
C MET A 95 -9.43 -2.84 6.29
N ALA A 96 -10.55 -3.05 6.97
CA ALA A 96 -11.06 -4.38 7.22
C ALA A 96 -11.47 -5.08 5.91
N MET A 97 -11.29 -6.40 5.84
CA MET A 97 -11.66 -7.19 4.66
C MET A 97 -13.14 -7.03 4.29
N ARG A 98 -14.01 -6.93 5.29
CA ARG A 98 -15.44 -6.68 5.10
C ARG A 98 -15.70 -5.37 4.34
N ASP A 99 -15.01 -4.30 4.70
CA ASP A 99 -15.19 -2.98 4.10
C ASP A 99 -14.61 -2.95 2.68
N LEU A 100 -13.49 -3.66 2.45
CA LEU A 100 -12.96 -3.87 1.09
C LEU A 100 -13.93 -4.62 0.18
N GLN A 101 -14.50 -5.71 0.67
CA GLN A 101 -15.50 -6.48 -0.09
C GLN A 101 -16.73 -5.62 -0.40
N HIS A 102 -17.17 -4.82 0.56
CA HIS A 102 -18.28 -3.89 0.35
C HIS A 102 -17.94 -2.83 -0.71
N TYR A 103 -16.77 -2.19 -0.58
CA TYR A 103 -16.28 -1.21 -1.55
C TYR A 103 -16.21 -1.81 -2.98
N MET A 104 -15.68 -3.02 -3.13
CA MET A 104 -15.54 -3.65 -4.43
C MET A 104 -16.90 -4.02 -5.05
N ARG A 105 -17.86 -4.48 -4.25
CA ARG A 105 -19.23 -4.70 -4.75
C ARG A 105 -19.85 -3.43 -5.27
N LEU A 106 -19.74 -2.33 -4.52
CA LEU A 106 -20.23 -1.02 -4.94
C LEU A 106 -19.55 -0.57 -6.24
N ALA A 107 -18.24 -0.77 -6.37
CA ALA A 107 -17.51 -0.42 -7.58
C ALA A 107 -18.00 -1.23 -8.81
N ASP A 108 -18.34 -2.49 -8.61
CA ASP A 108 -18.87 -3.35 -9.66
C ASP A 108 -20.33 -3.00 -10.05
N GLU A 109 -21.10 -2.40 -9.13
CA GLU A 109 -22.46 -1.91 -9.38
C GLU A 109 -22.50 -0.63 -10.23
N GLY A 110 -21.39 0.12 -10.30
CA GLY A 110 -21.25 1.27 -11.19
C GLY A 110 -21.23 2.65 -10.48
N ASP A 111 -21.39 3.70 -11.29
CA ASP A 111 -21.12 5.07 -10.85
C ASP A 111 -22.18 5.62 -9.88
N ASP A 112 -23.39 5.09 -9.86
CA ASP A 112 -24.43 5.49 -8.90
C ASP A 112 -24.01 5.22 -7.45
N THR A 113 -23.03 4.37 -7.21
CA THR A 113 -22.49 4.03 -5.89
C THR A 113 -21.33 4.93 -5.44
N VAL A 114 -20.92 5.91 -6.25
CA VAL A 114 -19.81 6.81 -5.92
C VAL A 114 -19.98 7.49 -4.54
N PRO A 115 -21.17 8.03 -4.17
CA PRO A 115 -21.34 8.65 -2.85
C PRO A 115 -21.03 7.69 -1.70
N GLU A 116 -21.52 6.45 -1.75
CA GLU A 116 -21.30 5.44 -0.71
C GLU A 116 -19.84 4.99 -0.67
N ARG A 117 -19.21 4.82 -1.83
CA ARG A 117 -17.76 4.52 -1.91
C ARG A 117 -16.91 5.64 -1.33
N LEU A 118 -17.31 6.89 -1.57
CA LEU A 118 -16.65 8.07 -1.00
C LEU A 118 -16.70 8.06 0.53
N ASP A 119 -17.85 7.75 1.11
CA ASP A 119 -18.00 7.68 2.57
C ASP A 119 -17.05 6.64 3.20
N LEU A 120 -16.94 5.46 2.60
CA LEU A 120 -15.99 4.42 3.04
C LEU A 120 -14.54 4.90 2.98
N LEU A 121 -14.17 5.61 1.92
CA LEU A 121 -12.82 6.16 1.77
C LEU A 121 -12.55 7.31 2.75
N LEU A 122 -13.51 8.17 3.01
CA LEU A 122 -13.39 9.25 3.99
C LEU A 122 -13.18 8.71 5.40
N GLU A 123 -13.93 7.69 5.80
CA GLU A 123 -13.77 7.03 7.09
C GLU A 123 -12.38 6.37 7.21
N HIS A 124 -11.93 5.68 6.16
CA HIS A 124 -10.60 5.07 6.15
C HIS A 124 -9.49 6.11 6.16
N ARG A 125 -9.62 7.22 5.45
CA ARG A 125 -8.70 8.37 5.51
C ARG A 125 -8.52 8.85 6.94
N ASP A 126 -9.61 9.01 7.68
CA ASP A 126 -9.56 9.51 9.05
C ASP A 126 -8.88 8.51 10.00
N THR A 127 -9.03 7.22 9.73
CA THR A 127 -8.28 6.16 10.40
C THR A 127 -6.78 6.26 10.15
N ILE A 128 -6.37 6.42 8.89
CA ILE A 128 -4.97 6.61 8.51
C ILE A 128 -4.37 7.86 9.19
N ARG A 129 -5.09 8.97 9.19
CA ARG A 129 -4.65 10.21 9.85
C ARG A 129 -4.41 10.02 11.33
N ARG A 130 -5.24 9.25 12.01
CA ARG A 130 -5.07 8.90 13.42
C ARG A 130 -3.81 8.05 13.63
N GLN A 131 -3.60 7.02 12.81
CA GLN A 131 -2.41 6.19 12.83
C GLN A 131 -1.13 7.02 12.62
N LEU A 132 -1.13 7.97 11.69
CA LEU A 132 -0.01 8.88 11.48
C LEU A 132 0.31 9.71 12.72
N LYS A 133 -0.70 10.24 13.42
CA LYS A 133 -0.49 10.96 14.69
C LYS A 133 0.12 10.07 15.76
N GLU A 134 -0.39 8.85 15.92
CA GLU A 134 0.11 7.88 16.88
C GLU A 134 1.57 7.50 16.60
N LEU A 135 1.90 7.25 15.32
CA LEU A 135 3.27 6.95 14.90
C LEU A 135 4.20 8.16 15.10
N THR A 136 3.73 9.38 14.85
CA THR A 136 4.51 10.61 15.09
C THR A 136 4.85 10.76 16.56
N LEU A 137 3.91 10.48 17.47
CA LEU A 137 4.17 10.49 18.92
C LEU A 137 5.16 9.40 19.33
N SER A 138 5.05 8.21 18.77
CA SER A 138 5.96 7.09 19.03
C SER A 138 7.38 7.40 18.53
N LEU A 139 7.51 8.03 17.36
CA LEU A 139 8.79 8.48 16.85
C LEU A 139 9.44 9.51 17.79
N ALA A 140 8.69 10.53 18.20
CA ALA A 140 9.20 11.55 19.13
C ALA A 140 9.67 10.95 20.47
N ALA A 141 8.91 9.98 21.01
CA ALA A 141 9.31 9.27 22.23
C ALA A 141 10.60 8.45 22.03
N THR A 142 10.73 7.80 20.86
CA THR A 142 11.92 7.03 20.49
C THR A 142 13.15 7.94 20.36
N GLU A 143 13.01 9.05 19.64
CA GLU A 143 14.09 10.04 19.46
C GLU A 143 14.52 10.66 20.77
N TYR A 144 13.59 10.95 21.68
CA TYR A 144 13.89 11.41 23.01
C TYR A 144 14.76 10.41 23.79
N LYS A 145 14.43 9.12 23.73
CA LYS A 145 15.24 8.05 24.37
C LYS A 145 16.61 7.92 23.74
N ILE A 146 16.72 7.98 22.42
CA ILE A 146 18.00 7.95 21.71
C ILE A 146 18.89 9.11 22.18
N ALA A 147 18.36 10.32 22.25
CA ALA A 147 19.10 11.49 22.72
C ALA A 147 19.53 11.33 24.19
N THR A 148 18.68 10.80 25.04
CA THR A 148 18.97 10.55 26.45
C THR A 148 20.10 9.53 26.59
N TYR A 149 20.06 8.43 25.87
CA TYR A 149 21.11 7.40 25.96
C TYR A 149 22.40 7.83 25.26
N GLY A 150 22.35 8.58 24.17
CA GLY A 150 23.50 9.16 23.50
C GLY A 150 24.32 10.11 24.39
N GLY A 151 23.67 10.82 25.30
CA GLY A 151 24.32 11.67 26.29
C GLY A 151 25.06 10.89 27.39
N HIS A 152 24.81 9.60 27.57
CA HIS A 152 25.47 8.75 28.57
C HIS A 152 26.68 7.97 28.01
N THR A 153 26.94 8.06 26.72
CA THR A 153 28.05 7.37 26.05
C THR A 153 29.34 8.19 25.96
N SER A 154 29.41 9.36 26.59
CA SER A 154 30.66 10.10 26.68
C SER A 154 31.60 9.34 27.61
N PRO A 155 32.77 8.86 27.17
CA PRO A 155 33.71 8.19 28.03
C PRO A 155 34.24 9.19 29.04
N THR A 156 34.09 8.85 30.31
CA THR A 156 34.81 9.52 31.40
C THR A 156 36.30 9.34 31.11
N SER A 157 36.94 10.37 30.65
CA SER A 157 38.40 10.42 30.58
C SER A 157 38.92 10.31 32.03
N THR A 158 39.36 9.12 32.41
CA THR A 158 40.13 8.93 33.62
C THR A 158 41.52 9.44 33.32
N GLU A 159 41.72 10.69 33.61
CA GLU A 159 43.05 11.26 33.76
C GLU A 159 43.62 10.70 35.05
N LYS A 160 44.57 9.78 34.94
CA LYS A 160 45.46 9.40 36.03
C LYS A 160 46.76 10.13 35.86
N SER A 161 46.96 11.09 36.76
CA SER A 161 48.29 11.60 37.13
C SER A 161 49.11 10.55 37.87
#